data_0c65d85c205164a48784541ee328bf6c
#
_entry.id   0c65d85c205164a48784541ee328bf6c
#
_cell.length_a   1.000
_cell.length_b   1.000
_cell.length_c   1.000
_cell.angle_alpha   90.00
_cell.angle_beta   90.00
_cell.angle_gamma   90.00
#
_symmetry.space_group_name_H-M   'P 1'
#
loop_
_entity.id
_entity.type
_entity.pdbx_description
1 polymer ?
#
loop_
_entity_poly.entity_id
_entity_poly.type
_entity_poly.pdbx_seq_one_letter_code
_entity_poly.pdbx_strand_id
1 'polypeptide(L)'
;MKKITTGKHRDNFTQILYKEEFAQKSNDYSEVINKIVTAFNKIELLSVVEGTRQAHLNFFTPEQLEQKLVELQPQGLTVIPLNKEANNRNGSYGNHAKAYDGTGNYHWRSIITKNENAQMWRDIWDTRSRDVNLGEFLIGRGLGYPECCSQFFTRVWIQDGGVDTTWQQALCTKYECKHDINAPLYNWNLPATDDTHIELNENTPIWASNLLRWAGMKLVAHLPCSFNCTESKRIGLENLGIATKHGFGTEYHQLCQMLDWDITWTAHLGVATIETPVFIINTVTDITTEKYVVHKKGHTNCIL
;
A
#
# COMPACT_ATOMS: atom_id res chain seq x y z
N MET A 1 24.48 8.68 11.70
CA MET A 1 23.08 8.46 11.31
C MET A 1 22.15 9.07 12.34
N LYS A 2 21.33 10.04 11.96
CA LYS A 2 20.29 10.61 12.84
C LYS A 2 19.03 9.78 12.72
N LYS A 3 18.59 9.17 13.82
CA LYS A 3 17.34 8.40 13.88
C LYS A 3 16.18 9.38 13.96
N ILE A 4 15.33 9.43 12.96
CA ILE A 4 14.05 10.14 13.01
C ILE A 4 12.98 9.09 12.93
N THR A 5 12.24 8.92 14.03
CA THR A 5 10.99 8.15 14.02
C THR A 5 9.95 9.08 13.40
N THR A 6 9.60 8.87 12.14
CA THR A 6 8.47 9.58 11.53
C THR A 6 7.22 9.20 12.33
N GLY A 7 6.68 10.16 13.05
CA GLY A 7 5.55 9.95 13.95
C GLY A 7 4.36 9.37 13.21
N LYS A 8 3.76 8.32 13.78
CA LYS A 8 2.51 7.66 13.40
C LYS A 8 2.55 6.69 12.22
N HIS A 9 3.66 6.04 11.90
CA HIS A 9 3.57 4.79 11.16
C HIS A 9 2.98 3.71 12.08
N ARG A 10 2.02 2.97 11.53
CA ARG A 10 1.12 2.04 12.23
C ARG A 10 1.80 0.81 12.85
N ASP A 11 3.11 0.69 12.70
CA ASP A 11 3.90 -0.36 13.30
C ASP A 11 5.16 0.25 13.96
N ASN A 12 5.43 -0.20 15.16
CA ASN A 12 6.59 0.24 15.96
C ASN A 12 7.94 -0.22 15.38
N PHE A 13 7.94 -0.91 14.22
CA PHE A 13 9.13 -1.54 13.64
C PHE A 13 9.69 -0.79 12.43
N THR A 14 8.88 0.02 11.73
CA THR A 14 9.39 0.79 10.59
C THR A 14 10.21 1.99 11.09
N GLN A 15 11.47 2.05 10.66
CA GLN A 15 12.39 3.12 10.99
C GLN A 15 12.93 3.76 9.72
N ILE A 16 12.95 5.10 9.65
CA ILE A 16 13.61 5.85 8.60
C ILE A 16 14.87 6.47 9.17
N LEU A 17 16.01 6.15 8.54
CA LEU A 17 17.34 6.61 8.94
C LEU A 17 17.93 7.43 7.79
N TYR A 18 18.17 8.73 8.00
CA TYR A 18 18.78 9.57 6.98
C TYR A 18 20.29 9.30 6.88
N LYS A 19 20.80 9.25 5.65
CA LYS A 19 22.25 9.18 5.39
C LYS A 19 22.93 10.43 5.93
N GLU A 20 24.21 10.34 6.25
CA GLU A 20 24.95 11.38 6.97
C GLU A 20 24.94 12.72 6.22
N GLU A 21 25.14 12.69 4.91
CA GLU A 21 25.08 13.85 4.02
C GLU A 21 23.73 14.58 4.01
N PHE A 22 22.65 13.89 4.36
CA PHE A 22 21.29 14.45 4.42
C PHE A 22 20.77 14.66 5.85
N ALA A 23 21.58 14.38 6.87
CA ALA A 23 21.16 14.46 8.27
C ALA A 23 20.70 15.88 8.67
N GLN A 24 21.30 16.92 8.12
CA GLN A 24 20.92 18.32 8.37
C GLN A 24 19.60 18.69 7.70
N LYS A 25 19.28 18.11 6.54
CA LYS A 25 18.02 18.29 5.78
C LYS A 25 16.93 17.29 6.17
N SER A 26 17.14 16.47 7.18
CA SER A 26 16.21 15.39 7.55
C SER A 26 14.81 15.88 7.91
N ASN A 27 14.69 17.09 8.48
CA ASN A 27 13.39 17.68 8.80
C ASN A 27 12.65 18.09 7.52
N ASP A 28 13.36 18.66 6.53
CA ASP A 28 12.78 19.09 5.25
C ASP A 28 12.24 17.88 4.48
N TYR A 29 13.03 16.80 4.39
CA TYR A 29 12.59 15.55 3.79
C TYR A 29 11.41 14.92 4.54
N SER A 30 11.42 14.95 5.86
CA SER A 30 10.29 14.45 6.66
C SER A 30 9.01 15.26 6.41
N GLU A 31 9.12 16.57 6.26
CA GLU A 31 7.99 17.43 5.92
C GLU A 31 7.44 17.11 4.52
N VAL A 32 8.31 16.94 3.52
CA VAL A 32 7.92 16.55 2.16
C VAL A 32 7.21 15.20 2.16
N ILE A 33 7.78 14.19 2.84
CA ILE A 33 7.15 12.85 2.96
C ILE A 33 5.76 12.97 3.61
N ASN A 34 5.62 13.74 4.68
CA ASN A 34 4.33 13.94 5.35
C ASN A 34 3.29 14.63 4.44
N LYS A 35 3.71 15.63 3.64
CA LYS A 35 2.84 16.27 2.65
C LYS A 35 2.39 15.27 1.58
N ILE A 36 3.30 14.46 1.03
CA ILE A 36 3.00 13.40 0.06
C ILE A 36 2.00 12.41 0.63
N VAL A 37 2.22 11.89 1.84
CA VAL A 37 1.32 10.93 2.50
C VAL A 37 -0.07 11.55 2.74
N THR A 38 -0.10 12.82 3.16
CA THR A 38 -1.36 13.55 3.36
C THR A 38 -2.11 13.74 2.04
N ALA A 39 -1.41 14.13 0.98
CA ALA A 39 -1.97 14.26 -0.36
C ALA A 39 -2.52 12.93 -0.86
N PHE A 40 -1.75 11.83 -0.74
CA PHE A 40 -2.20 10.50 -1.13
C PHE A 40 -3.51 10.11 -0.46
N ASN A 41 -3.62 10.27 0.86
CA ASN A 41 -4.85 9.94 1.60
C ASN A 41 -6.06 10.78 1.16
N LYS A 42 -5.85 12.05 0.79
CA LYS A 42 -6.89 12.90 0.24
C LYS A 42 -7.32 12.48 -1.15
N ILE A 43 -6.37 12.12 -2.02
CA ILE A 43 -6.65 11.65 -3.38
C ILE A 43 -7.43 10.35 -3.38
N GLU A 44 -7.14 9.44 -2.45
CA GLU A 44 -7.90 8.20 -2.27
C GLU A 44 -9.40 8.47 -1.97
N LEU A 45 -9.70 9.48 -1.15
CA LEU A 45 -11.08 9.90 -0.90
C LEU A 45 -11.67 10.63 -2.11
N LEU A 46 -10.93 11.57 -2.70
CA LEU A 46 -11.38 12.34 -3.87
C LEU A 46 -11.67 11.43 -5.07
N SER A 47 -10.95 10.33 -5.24
CA SER A 47 -11.23 9.34 -6.29
C SER A 47 -12.63 8.71 -6.15
N VAL A 48 -13.17 8.59 -4.93
CA VAL A 48 -14.55 8.15 -4.69
C VAL A 48 -15.55 9.27 -5.00
N VAL A 49 -15.24 10.50 -4.59
CA VAL A 49 -16.07 11.68 -4.90
C VAL A 49 -16.19 11.89 -6.40
N GLU A 50 -15.07 11.82 -7.13
CA GLU A 50 -15.02 11.96 -8.60
C GLU A 50 -15.63 10.75 -9.34
N GLY A 51 -15.85 9.63 -8.64
CA GLY A 51 -16.42 8.41 -9.22
C GLY A 51 -15.45 7.55 -10.03
N THR A 52 -14.14 7.80 -9.94
CA THR A 52 -13.11 6.96 -10.55
C THR A 52 -12.89 5.66 -9.75
N ARG A 53 -13.28 5.67 -8.47
CA ARG A 53 -13.34 4.49 -7.60
C ARG A 53 -14.68 4.37 -6.93
N GLN A 54 -15.07 3.14 -6.61
CA GLN A 54 -16.34 2.88 -5.94
C GLN A 54 -16.29 3.12 -4.44
N ALA A 55 -15.11 2.92 -3.83
CA ALA A 55 -14.96 3.05 -2.39
C ALA A 55 -13.51 3.29 -1.96
N HIS A 56 -13.36 3.75 -0.71
CA HIS A 56 -12.09 3.94 0.00
C HIS A 56 -12.14 3.23 1.34
N LEU A 57 -11.12 2.42 1.64
CA LEU A 57 -10.95 1.75 2.93
C LEU A 57 -10.19 2.66 3.89
N ASN A 58 -10.74 2.88 5.08
CA ASN A 58 -10.09 3.66 6.12
C ASN A 58 -10.33 3.07 7.53
N PHE A 59 -9.60 3.60 8.51
CA PHE A 59 -9.67 3.18 9.91
C PHE A 59 -9.95 4.39 10.77
N PHE A 60 -11.01 4.34 11.57
CA PHE A 60 -11.46 5.44 12.39
C PHE A 60 -11.57 5.05 13.87
N THR A 61 -11.18 5.93 14.77
CA THR A 61 -11.65 5.82 16.16
C THR A 61 -13.17 6.03 16.20
N PRO A 62 -13.88 5.65 17.29
CA PRO A 62 -15.31 5.90 17.41
C PRO A 62 -15.67 7.38 17.16
N GLU A 63 -14.92 8.31 17.71
CA GLU A 63 -15.15 9.76 17.60
C GLU A 63 -14.92 10.24 16.16
N GLN A 64 -13.87 9.75 15.51
CA GLN A 64 -13.59 10.06 14.08
C GLN A 64 -14.67 9.50 13.17
N LEU A 65 -15.23 8.33 13.48
CA LEU A 65 -16.30 7.73 12.68
C LEU A 65 -17.55 8.61 12.69
N GLU A 66 -17.98 9.09 13.86
CA GLU A 66 -19.14 9.99 13.99
C GLU A 66 -18.93 11.30 13.22
N GLN A 67 -17.75 11.91 13.37
CA GLN A 67 -17.40 13.13 12.63
C GLN A 67 -17.41 12.92 11.12
N LYS A 68 -16.87 11.80 10.65
CA LYS A 68 -16.82 11.48 9.21
C LYS A 68 -18.20 11.19 8.62
N LEU A 69 -19.10 10.58 9.34
CA LEU A 69 -20.49 10.39 8.91
C LEU A 69 -21.16 11.75 8.62
N VAL A 70 -21.00 12.72 9.53
CA VAL A 70 -21.57 14.07 9.35
C VAL A 70 -20.87 14.81 8.19
N GLU A 71 -19.54 14.75 8.09
CA GLU A 71 -18.75 15.45 7.06
C GLU A 71 -19.06 14.96 5.63
N LEU A 72 -19.28 13.65 5.45
CA LEU A 72 -19.38 13.04 4.14
C LEU A 72 -20.82 12.96 3.61
N GLN A 73 -21.82 13.00 4.48
CA GLN A 73 -23.23 12.94 4.11
C GLN A 73 -23.64 14.01 3.06
N PRO A 74 -23.24 15.29 3.17
CA PRO A 74 -23.58 16.30 2.17
C PRO A 74 -22.99 16.04 0.78
N GLN A 75 -21.97 15.17 0.70
CA GLN A 75 -21.31 14.77 -0.55
C GLN A 75 -21.95 13.51 -1.17
N GLY A 76 -23.05 13.01 -0.59
CA GLY A 76 -23.72 11.78 -1.04
C GLY A 76 -22.91 10.51 -0.69
N LEU A 77 -21.97 10.62 0.25
CA LEU A 77 -21.15 9.50 0.72
C LEU A 77 -21.62 9.02 2.10
N THR A 78 -21.38 7.74 2.35
CA THR A 78 -21.59 7.12 3.66
C THR A 78 -20.33 6.40 4.13
N VAL A 79 -20.24 6.18 5.44
CA VAL A 79 -19.20 5.36 6.06
C VAL A 79 -19.84 4.10 6.62
N ILE A 80 -19.36 2.95 6.19
CA ILE A 80 -19.84 1.64 6.63
C ILE A 80 -18.76 1.03 7.54
N PRO A 81 -18.99 0.97 8.85
CA PRO A 81 -18.11 0.26 9.76
C PRO A 81 -18.27 -1.24 9.51
N LEU A 82 -17.15 -1.93 9.30
CA LEU A 82 -17.11 -3.37 9.02
C LEU A 82 -16.82 -4.17 10.29
N ASN A 83 -15.66 -3.92 10.90
CA ASN A 83 -15.25 -4.60 12.13
C ASN A 83 -14.39 -3.70 13.01
N LYS A 84 -14.33 -4.08 14.28
CA LYS A 84 -13.41 -3.48 15.26
C LYS A 84 -12.07 -4.19 15.22
N GLU A 85 -11.01 -3.41 15.16
CA GLU A 85 -9.63 -3.91 15.21
C GLU A 85 -8.93 -3.30 16.42
N ALA A 86 -8.22 -4.13 17.20
CA ALA A 86 -7.47 -3.66 18.35
C ALA A 86 -6.37 -2.68 17.94
N ASN A 87 -6.15 -1.64 18.75
CA ASN A 87 -5.06 -0.69 18.54
C ASN A 87 -3.67 -1.28 18.77
N ASN A 88 -3.60 -2.46 19.38
CA ASN A 88 -2.37 -3.17 19.68
C ASN A 88 -1.79 -3.83 18.43
N ARG A 89 -1.53 -3.02 17.41
CA ARG A 89 -0.83 -3.49 16.22
C ARG A 89 0.64 -3.67 16.57
N ASN A 90 0.97 -4.85 17.11
CA ASN A 90 2.34 -5.30 17.19
C ASN A 90 2.83 -5.59 15.77
N GLY A 91 3.10 -4.54 15.00
CA GLY A 91 3.89 -4.56 13.79
C GLY A 91 3.39 -5.36 12.61
N SER A 92 2.16 -5.80 12.57
CA SER A 92 1.71 -6.58 11.42
C SER A 92 0.75 -5.81 10.54
N TYR A 93 1.11 -5.70 9.28
CA TYR A 93 0.27 -5.15 8.22
C TYR A 93 -0.88 -6.13 7.92
N GLY A 94 -2.12 -5.62 7.90
CA GLY A 94 -3.26 -6.32 7.31
C GLY A 94 -3.75 -7.58 8.04
N ASN A 95 -3.34 -8.74 7.61
CA ASN A 95 -3.87 -10.03 8.06
C ASN A 95 -3.68 -10.36 9.53
N HIS A 96 -2.75 -9.71 10.16
CA HIS A 96 -2.45 -9.89 11.56
C HIS A 96 -3.08 -8.82 12.45
N ALA A 97 -3.94 -7.95 11.88
CA ALA A 97 -4.76 -7.08 12.69
C ALA A 97 -5.66 -7.95 13.58
N LYS A 98 -5.37 -7.97 14.87
CA LYS A 98 -6.15 -8.76 15.81
C LYS A 98 -7.56 -8.18 15.89
N ALA A 99 -8.56 -9.05 15.81
CA ALA A 99 -9.92 -8.68 16.17
C ALA A 99 -9.92 -8.07 17.58
N TYR A 100 -10.76 -7.07 17.78
CA TYR A 100 -10.93 -6.46 19.10
C TYR A 100 -11.53 -7.47 20.07
N ASP A 101 -10.85 -7.73 21.16
CA ASP A 101 -11.24 -8.69 22.19
C ASP A 101 -12.14 -8.12 23.30
N GLY A 102 -12.55 -6.87 23.15
CA GLY A 102 -13.37 -6.15 24.14
C GLY A 102 -12.56 -5.27 25.10
N THR A 103 -11.21 -5.28 25.00
CA THR A 103 -10.35 -4.53 25.92
C THR A 103 -9.51 -3.46 25.21
N GLY A 104 -9.32 -2.31 25.85
CA GLY A 104 -8.48 -1.23 25.34
C GLY A 104 -9.09 -0.44 24.17
N ASN A 105 -8.26 0.32 23.48
CA ASN A 105 -8.67 1.15 22.36
C ASN A 105 -8.78 0.34 21.08
N TYR A 106 -9.72 0.70 20.22
CA TYR A 106 -9.93 0.07 18.93
C TYR A 106 -10.16 1.10 17.81
N HIS A 107 -10.00 0.66 16.57
CA HIS A 107 -10.45 1.37 15.40
C HIS A 107 -11.52 0.57 14.67
N TRP A 108 -12.42 1.28 14.01
CA TRP A 108 -13.30 0.71 13.04
C TRP A 108 -12.59 0.61 11.69
N ARG A 109 -12.41 -0.60 11.16
CA ARG A 109 -12.16 -0.79 9.73
C ARG A 109 -13.45 -0.42 9.00
N SER A 110 -13.39 0.56 8.11
CA SER A 110 -14.59 1.16 7.52
C SER A 110 -14.40 1.39 6.03
N ILE A 111 -15.51 1.34 5.30
CA ILE A 111 -15.58 1.70 3.89
C ILE A 111 -16.28 3.05 3.76
N ILE A 112 -15.69 3.96 3.00
CA ILE A 112 -16.33 5.19 2.51
C ILE A 112 -16.77 4.91 1.08
N THR A 113 -18.07 5.09 0.80
CA THR A 113 -18.66 4.80 -0.52
C THR A 113 -19.92 5.66 -0.74
N LYS A 114 -20.46 5.65 -1.96
CA LYS A 114 -21.77 6.25 -2.24
C LYS A 114 -22.88 5.49 -1.52
N ASN A 115 -23.92 6.19 -1.10
CA ASN A 115 -25.06 5.61 -0.35
C ASN A 115 -25.68 4.40 -1.04
N GLU A 116 -25.79 4.43 -2.36
CA GLU A 116 -26.36 3.37 -3.19
C GLU A 116 -25.58 2.04 -3.11
N ASN A 117 -24.29 2.08 -2.75
CA ASN A 117 -23.43 0.90 -2.67
C ASN A 117 -23.39 0.27 -1.28
N ALA A 118 -24.11 0.83 -0.31
CA ALA A 118 -24.00 0.40 1.10
C ALA A 118 -24.37 -1.08 1.30
N GLN A 119 -25.41 -1.58 0.62
CA GLN A 119 -25.84 -2.98 0.76
C GLN A 119 -24.80 -3.93 0.14
N MET A 120 -24.28 -3.61 -1.03
CA MET A 120 -23.21 -4.40 -1.67
C MET A 120 -22.02 -4.62 -0.71
N TRP A 121 -21.60 -3.58 0.03
CA TRP A 121 -20.49 -3.70 0.96
C TRP A 121 -20.79 -4.58 2.17
N ARG A 122 -22.02 -4.60 2.66
CA ARG A 122 -22.45 -5.54 3.72
C ARG A 122 -22.40 -6.98 3.20
N ASP A 123 -22.91 -7.24 2.00
CA ASP A 123 -22.91 -8.57 1.37
C ASP A 123 -21.48 -9.08 1.12
N ILE A 124 -20.57 -8.22 0.68
CA ILE A 124 -19.14 -8.54 0.54
C ILE A 124 -18.54 -8.92 1.89
N TRP A 125 -18.84 -8.15 2.95
CA TRP A 125 -18.34 -8.42 4.29
C TRP A 125 -18.90 -9.72 4.88
N ASP A 126 -20.16 -10.00 4.67
CA ASP A 126 -20.78 -11.27 5.07
C ASP A 126 -20.15 -12.46 4.33
N THR A 127 -19.82 -12.29 3.05
CA THR A 127 -19.06 -13.28 2.28
C THR A 127 -17.69 -13.54 2.88
N ARG A 128 -16.95 -12.47 3.26
CA ARG A 128 -15.65 -12.59 3.91
C ARG A 128 -15.71 -13.35 5.23
N SER A 129 -16.80 -13.23 5.98
CA SER A 129 -17.00 -13.96 7.23
C SER A 129 -17.11 -15.47 7.04
N ARG A 130 -17.51 -15.92 5.86
CA ARG A 130 -17.68 -17.34 5.48
C ARG A 130 -16.51 -17.87 4.69
N ASP A 131 -15.96 -17.06 3.78
CA ASP A 131 -14.80 -17.37 2.93
C ASP A 131 -13.88 -16.15 2.88
N VAL A 132 -12.78 -16.21 3.62
CA VAL A 132 -11.83 -15.10 3.73
C VAL A 132 -11.18 -14.78 2.38
N ASN A 133 -10.85 -15.80 1.60
CA ASN A 133 -10.17 -15.61 0.31
C ASN A 133 -11.09 -14.91 -0.70
N LEU A 134 -12.30 -15.43 -0.86
CA LEU A 134 -13.31 -14.82 -1.73
C LEU A 134 -13.65 -13.40 -1.25
N GLY A 135 -13.84 -13.23 0.05
CA GLY A 135 -14.17 -11.93 0.62
C GLY A 135 -13.09 -10.87 0.42
N GLU A 136 -11.82 -11.19 0.65
CA GLU A 136 -10.71 -10.24 0.42
C GLU A 136 -10.54 -9.93 -1.08
N PHE A 137 -10.73 -10.92 -1.96
CA PHE A 137 -10.77 -10.67 -3.41
C PHE A 137 -11.90 -9.69 -3.77
N LEU A 138 -13.12 -9.93 -3.28
CA LEU A 138 -14.28 -9.07 -3.54
C LEU A 138 -14.11 -7.67 -2.95
N ILE A 139 -13.49 -7.54 -1.77
CA ILE A 139 -13.12 -6.25 -1.18
C ILE A 139 -12.18 -5.49 -2.13
N GLY A 140 -11.12 -6.14 -2.63
CA GLY A 140 -10.21 -5.53 -3.59
C GLY A 140 -10.95 -5.05 -4.85
N ARG A 141 -11.83 -5.88 -5.40
CA ARG A 141 -12.66 -5.51 -6.58
C ARG A 141 -13.59 -4.34 -6.29
N GLY A 142 -14.28 -4.36 -5.15
CA GLY A 142 -15.16 -3.27 -4.72
C GLY A 142 -14.42 -1.96 -4.47
N LEU A 143 -13.16 -2.03 -4.01
CA LEU A 143 -12.28 -0.87 -3.89
C LEU A 143 -11.78 -0.34 -5.25
N GLY A 144 -12.11 -0.99 -6.36
CA GLY A 144 -11.65 -0.62 -7.70
C GLY A 144 -10.24 -1.08 -8.02
N TYR A 145 -9.71 -2.05 -7.27
CA TYR A 145 -8.38 -2.60 -7.56
C TYR A 145 -8.44 -3.54 -8.78
N PRO A 146 -7.36 -3.58 -9.58
CA PRO A 146 -7.28 -4.50 -10.71
C PRO A 146 -7.48 -5.94 -10.27
N GLU A 147 -8.13 -6.73 -11.11
CA GLU A 147 -8.39 -8.13 -10.82
C GLU A 147 -7.10 -8.92 -10.60
N CYS A 148 -6.11 -8.75 -11.47
CA CYS A 148 -4.80 -9.35 -11.32
C CYS A 148 -4.13 -9.02 -9.97
N CYS A 149 -4.24 -7.77 -9.51
CA CYS A 149 -3.68 -7.34 -8.24
C CYS A 149 -4.48 -7.88 -7.05
N SER A 150 -5.82 -7.97 -7.17
CA SER A 150 -6.68 -8.56 -6.13
C SER A 150 -6.41 -10.06 -5.97
N GLN A 151 -6.20 -10.79 -7.06
CA GLN A 151 -5.82 -12.21 -7.02
C GLN A 151 -4.40 -12.40 -6.45
N PHE A 152 -3.44 -11.61 -6.90
CA PHE A 152 -2.08 -11.60 -6.36
C PHE A 152 -2.10 -11.37 -4.84
N PHE A 153 -2.84 -10.35 -4.38
CA PHE A 153 -2.99 -10.06 -2.96
C PHE A 153 -3.58 -11.24 -2.20
N THR A 154 -4.67 -11.83 -2.71
CA THR A 154 -5.32 -12.99 -2.07
C THR A 154 -4.33 -14.15 -1.96
N ARG A 155 -3.55 -14.42 -2.99
CA ARG A 155 -2.57 -15.51 -2.99
C ARG A 155 -1.43 -15.25 -2.00
N VAL A 156 -0.69 -14.14 -2.18
CA VAL A 156 0.57 -13.93 -1.45
C VAL A 156 0.38 -13.39 -0.04
N TRP A 157 -0.70 -12.64 0.18
CA TRP A 157 -0.96 -12.00 1.47
C TRP A 157 -1.91 -12.81 2.34
N ILE A 158 -3.02 -13.31 1.76
CA ILE A 158 -4.03 -14.02 2.53
C ILE A 158 -3.69 -15.49 2.70
N GLN A 159 -3.39 -16.20 1.61
CA GLN A 159 -3.12 -17.65 1.65
C GLN A 159 -1.73 -17.95 2.19
N ASP A 160 -0.69 -17.26 1.69
CA ASP A 160 0.68 -17.52 2.10
C ASP A 160 1.08 -16.79 3.40
N GLY A 161 0.21 -15.86 3.88
CA GLY A 161 0.48 -15.10 5.11
C GLY A 161 1.61 -14.09 4.98
N GLY A 162 1.92 -13.64 3.77
CA GLY A 162 3.01 -12.73 3.49
C GLY A 162 2.89 -11.40 4.23
N VAL A 163 4.02 -10.86 4.68
CA VAL A 163 4.12 -9.53 5.31
C VAL A 163 4.71 -8.52 4.35
N ASP A 164 5.67 -8.96 3.53
CA ASP A 164 6.33 -8.14 2.52
C ASP A 164 6.27 -8.84 1.15
N THR A 165 5.50 -8.28 0.24
CA THR A 165 5.25 -8.84 -1.10
C THR A 165 6.23 -8.35 -2.16
N THR A 166 7.29 -7.65 -1.77
CA THR A 166 8.24 -7.04 -2.72
C THR A 166 8.94 -8.09 -3.57
N TRP A 167 9.37 -9.21 -2.95
CA TRP A 167 10.02 -10.30 -3.66
C TRP A 167 9.09 -10.93 -4.69
N GLN A 168 7.87 -11.29 -4.29
CA GLN A 168 6.87 -11.90 -5.17
C GLN A 168 6.50 -10.98 -6.34
N GLN A 169 6.39 -9.67 -6.09
CA GLN A 169 6.16 -8.67 -7.13
C GLN A 169 7.34 -8.61 -8.11
N ALA A 170 8.58 -8.67 -7.62
CA ALA A 170 9.77 -8.67 -8.46
C ALA A 170 9.87 -9.95 -9.31
N LEU A 171 9.56 -11.12 -8.74
CA LEU A 171 9.46 -12.38 -9.47
C LEU A 171 8.44 -12.28 -10.61
N CYS A 172 7.24 -11.77 -10.31
CA CYS A 172 6.19 -11.60 -11.33
C CYS A 172 6.55 -10.56 -12.39
N THR A 173 7.46 -9.65 -12.10
CA THR A 173 8.01 -8.72 -13.08
C THR A 173 9.01 -9.40 -13.99
N LYS A 174 9.97 -10.14 -13.41
CA LYS A 174 11.04 -10.85 -14.15
C LYS A 174 10.50 -11.96 -15.04
N TYR A 175 9.54 -12.74 -14.53
CA TYR A 175 9.01 -13.93 -15.19
C TYR A 175 7.66 -13.71 -15.87
N GLU A 176 7.17 -12.46 -15.95
CA GLU A 176 5.91 -12.09 -16.57
C GLU A 176 4.75 -12.99 -16.11
N CYS A 177 4.56 -13.12 -14.79
CA CYS A 177 3.50 -13.94 -14.23
C CYS A 177 2.17 -13.60 -14.89
N LYS A 178 1.62 -14.55 -15.64
CA LYS A 178 0.34 -14.36 -16.33
C LYS A 178 -0.78 -14.72 -15.39
N HIS A 179 -1.74 -13.82 -15.32
CA HIS A 179 -3.01 -14.09 -14.73
C HIS A 179 -3.80 -15.00 -15.68
N ASP A 180 -4.12 -16.21 -15.25
CA ASP A 180 -5.06 -17.07 -15.96
C ASP A 180 -6.48 -16.70 -15.53
N ILE A 181 -7.19 -15.98 -16.40
CA ILE A 181 -8.60 -15.57 -16.17
C ILE A 181 -9.56 -16.76 -16.05
N ASN A 182 -9.17 -17.95 -16.49
CA ASN A 182 -9.95 -19.18 -16.40
C ASN A 182 -9.56 -20.02 -15.17
N ALA A 183 -8.51 -19.66 -14.46
CA ALA A 183 -8.13 -20.36 -13.24
C ALA A 183 -9.09 -20.03 -12.09
N PRO A 184 -9.27 -20.94 -11.11
CA PRO A 184 -9.97 -20.59 -9.87
C PRO A 184 -9.38 -19.30 -9.28
N LEU A 185 -10.23 -18.45 -8.70
CA LEU A 185 -9.95 -17.10 -8.22
C LEU A 185 -8.66 -16.93 -7.38
N TYR A 186 -8.02 -18.02 -6.99
CA TYR A 186 -6.86 -18.04 -6.09
C TYR A 186 -5.64 -18.76 -6.68
N ASN A 187 -5.66 -19.09 -7.96
CA ASN A 187 -4.57 -19.86 -8.57
C ASN A 187 -3.53 -18.92 -9.21
N TRP A 188 -2.93 -18.07 -8.40
CA TRP A 188 -1.78 -17.27 -8.80
C TRP A 188 -0.52 -18.12 -8.59
N ASN A 189 0.11 -18.54 -9.67
CA ASN A 189 1.33 -19.34 -9.59
C ASN A 189 2.56 -18.42 -9.57
N LEU A 190 3.27 -18.43 -8.45
CA LEU A 190 4.60 -17.86 -8.40
C LEU A 190 5.59 -18.81 -9.11
N PRO A 191 6.56 -18.30 -9.88
CA PRO A 191 7.57 -19.13 -10.52
C PRO A 191 8.45 -19.79 -9.43
N ALA A 192 8.68 -21.08 -9.58
CA ALA A 192 9.72 -21.75 -8.80
C ALA A 192 11.09 -21.33 -9.38
N THR A 193 11.97 -20.82 -8.52
CA THR A 193 13.29 -20.34 -8.94
C THR A 193 14.26 -20.38 -7.76
N ASP A 194 15.54 -20.53 -8.08
CA ASP A 194 16.66 -20.41 -7.13
C ASP A 194 17.22 -18.97 -7.11
N ASP A 195 16.56 -18.03 -7.78
CA ASP A 195 16.97 -16.63 -7.75
C ASP A 195 16.92 -16.07 -6.32
N THR A 196 17.95 -15.36 -5.95
CA THR A 196 18.03 -14.55 -4.74
C THR A 196 18.29 -13.07 -5.02
N HIS A 197 18.45 -12.73 -6.32
CA HIS A 197 18.71 -11.37 -6.77
C HIS A 197 17.94 -11.06 -8.06
N ILE A 198 17.21 -9.95 -8.06
CA ILE A 198 16.46 -9.45 -9.22
C ILE A 198 16.85 -8.00 -9.49
N GLU A 199 17.31 -7.74 -10.70
CA GLU A 199 17.52 -6.40 -11.25
C GLU A 199 16.27 -5.93 -12.00
N LEU A 200 15.76 -4.76 -11.63
CA LEU A 200 14.74 -4.04 -12.37
C LEU A 200 15.42 -2.89 -13.10
N ASN A 201 15.25 -2.81 -14.41
CA ASN A 201 15.92 -1.80 -15.23
C ASN A 201 15.31 -0.40 -15.03
N GLU A 202 15.98 0.63 -15.55
CA GLU A 202 15.56 2.03 -15.48
C GLU A 202 14.22 2.33 -16.16
N ASN A 203 13.78 1.45 -17.08
CA ASN A 203 12.48 1.57 -17.74
C ASN A 203 11.35 0.96 -16.92
N THR A 204 11.65 0.39 -15.74
CA THR A 204 10.61 -0.14 -14.84
C THR A 204 9.70 1.00 -14.38
N PRO A 205 8.39 0.95 -14.67
CA PRO A 205 7.50 2.05 -14.39
C PRO A 205 7.39 2.35 -12.90
N ILE A 206 7.35 3.63 -12.53
CA ILE A 206 7.14 4.07 -11.15
C ILE A 206 5.70 3.82 -10.67
N TRP A 207 4.74 3.70 -11.59
CA TRP A 207 3.30 3.68 -11.30
C TRP A 207 2.84 2.50 -10.47
N ALA A 208 3.50 1.36 -10.61
CA ALA A 208 3.26 0.15 -9.84
C ALA A 208 4.36 -0.09 -8.79
N SER A 209 5.26 0.88 -8.55
CA SER A 209 6.29 0.74 -7.51
C SER A 209 5.69 0.88 -6.12
N ASN A 210 5.92 -0.12 -5.28
CA ASN A 210 5.56 -0.11 -3.86
C ASN A 210 6.77 -0.21 -2.93
N LEU A 211 7.98 0.00 -3.46
CA LEU A 211 9.23 -0.10 -2.70
C LEU A 211 9.29 0.89 -1.53
N LEU A 212 8.69 2.07 -1.69
CA LEU A 212 8.64 3.09 -0.64
C LEU A 212 7.33 3.10 0.19
N ARG A 213 6.49 2.04 0.04
CA ARG A 213 5.19 1.97 0.76
C ARG A 213 5.33 1.99 2.27
N TRP A 214 6.43 1.51 2.81
CA TRP A 214 6.72 1.51 4.25
C TRP A 214 6.95 2.91 4.82
N ALA A 215 7.30 3.88 3.98
CA ALA A 215 7.28 5.31 4.30
C ALA A 215 5.94 5.97 3.93
N GLY A 216 4.93 5.21 3.52
CA GLY A 216 3.63 5.71 3.07
C GLY A 216 3.61 6.24 1.63
N MET A 217 4.74 6.17 0.92
CA MET A 217 4.91 6.72 -0.42
C MET A 217 4.56 5.69 -1.49
N LYS A 218 3.46 5.90 -2.18
CA LYS A 218 2.92 5.03 -3.23
C LYS A 218 1.93 5.80 -4.10
N LEU A 219 1.78 5.42 -5.36
CA LEU A 219 0.85 6.04 -6.31
C LEU A 219 -0.51 5.33 -6.35
N VAL A 220 -0.58 4.09 -5.86
CA VAL A 220 -1.81 3.27 -5.82
C VAL A 220 -1.99 2.66 -4.43
N ALA A 221 -3.24 2.49 -4.01
CA ALA A 221 -3.57 1.98 -2.67
C ALA A 221 -3.35 0.48 -2.51
N HIS A 222 -3.52 -0.27 -3.60
CA HIS A 222 -3.36 -1.73 -3.61
C HIS A 222 -1.90 -2.17 -3.71
N LEU A 223 -1.66 -3.47 -3.53
CA LEU A 223 -0.38 -4.10 -3.83
C LEU A 223 -0.40 -4.55 -5.31
N PRO A 224 0.40 -3.93 -6.19
CA PRO A 224 0.48 -4.34 -7.58
C PRO A 224 1.02 -5.76 -7.72
N CYS A 225 0.51 -6.51 -8.70
CA CYS A 225 0.96 -7.88 -8.95
C CYS A 225 2.36 -7.97 -9.58
N SER A 226 2.81 -6.91 -10.21
CA SER A 226 4.18 -6.74 -10.74
C SER A 226 4.52 -5.26 -10.86
N PHE A 227 5.80 -4.91 -11.00
CA PHE A 227 6.22 -3.54 -11.26
C PHE A 227 5.78 -3.05 -12.65
N ASN A 228 5.46 -3.97 -13.57
CA ASN A 228 4.99 -3.68 -14.93
C ASN A 228 3.46 -3.76 -15.07
N CYS A 229 2.69 -3.82 -13.99
CA CYS A 229 1.23 -3.95 -14.03
C CYS A 229 0.59 -2.75 -14.74
N THR A 230 0.04 -2.97 -15.93
CA THR A 230 -0.59 -1.93 -16.78
C THR A 230 -1.82 -1.31 -16.12
N GLU A 231 -2.62 -2.11 -15.42
CA GLU A 231 -3.81 -1.63 -14.72
C GLU A 231 -3.44 -0.75 -13.51
N SER A 232 -2.39 -1.13 -12.76
CA SER A 232 -1.87 -0.27 -11.69
C SER A 232 -1.31 1.04 -12.24
N LYS A 233 -0.64 1.00 -13.40
CA LYS A 233 -0.19 2.20 -14.12
C LYS A 233 -1.37 3.12 -14.45
N ARG A 234 -2.47 2.58 -15.00
CA ARG A 234 -3.67 3.35 -15.33
C ARG A 234 -4.22 4.07 -14.11
N ILE A 235 -4.39 3.36 -12.98
CA ILE A 235 -4.88 3.94 -11.72
C ILE A 235 -3.92 5.01 -11.18
N GLY A 236 -2.60 4.78 -11.25
CA GLY A 236 -1.61 5.78 -10.83
C GLY A 236 -1.69 7.06 -11.64
N LEU A 237 -1.93 6.97 -12.95
CA LEU A 237 -2.13 8.12 -13.84
C LEU A 237 -3.45 8.86 -13.54
N GLU A 238 -4.53 8.13 -13.26
CA GLU A 238 -5.80 8.71 -12.83
C GLU A 238 -5.64 9.49 -11.50
N ASN A 239 -4.94 8.90 -10.53
CA ASN A 239 -4.64 9.57 -9.25
C ASN A 239 -3.80 10.85 -9.45
N LEU A 240 -2.81 10.84 -10.37
CA LEU A 240 -2.06 12.06 -10.73
C LEU A 240 -2.98 13.14 -11.34
N GLY A 241 -3.92 12.75 -12.20
CA GLY A 241 -4.91 13.67 -12.76
C GLY A 241 -5.78 14.31 -11.68
N ILE A 242 -6.29 13.51 -10.73
CA ILE A 242 -7.07 14.01 -9.58
C ILE A 242 -6.20 14.92 -8.70
N ALA A 243 -4.96 14.53 -8.41
CA ALA A 243 -4.03 15.32 -7.63
C ALA A 243 -3.80 16.71 -8.25
N THR A 244 -3.55 16.75 -9.55
CA THR A 244 -3.35 18.01 -10.28
C THR A 244 -4.60 18.90 -10.24
N LYS A 245 -5.79 18.31 -10.47
CA LYS A 245 -7.08 19.01 -10.44
C LYS A 245 -7.37 19.64 -9.08
N HIS A 246 -6.98 18.98 -7.99
CA HIS A 246 -7.28 19.38 -6.61
C HIS A 246 -6.13 20.07 -5.88
N GLY A 247 -5.08 20.50 -6.59
CA GLY A 247 -3.99 21.32 -6.05
C GLY A 247 -2.89 20.53 -5.32
N PHE A 248 -2.81 19.21 -5.51
CA PHE A 248 -1.77 18.33 -4.97
C PHE A 248 -0.72 17.91 -6.01
N GLY A 249 -0.63 18.65 -7.11
CA GLY A 249 0.28 18.31 -8.22
C GLY A 249 1.76 18.35 -7.81
N THR A 250 2.14 19.27 -6.93
CA THR A 250 3.52 19.37 -6.43
C THR A 250 3.94 18.12 -5.63
N GLU A 251 3.10 17.70 -4.69
CA GLU A 251 3.36 16.52 -3.85
C GLU A 251 3.43 15.24 -4.68
N TYR A 252 2.55 15.12 -5.68
CA TYR A 252 2.58 13.96 -6.58
C TYR A 252 3.79 13.99 -7.54
N HIS A 253 4.24 15.16 -7.97
CA HIS A 253 5.47 15.27 -8.74
C HIS A 253 6.70 14.84 -7.91
N GLN A 254 6.80 15.33 -6.67
CA GLN A 254 7.85 14.91 -5.73
C GLN A 254 7.79 13.40 -5.44
N LEU A 255 6.58 12.84 -5.27
CA LEU A 255 6.38 11.40 -5.12
C LEU A 255 6.92 10.63 -6.34
N CYS A 256 6.59 11.06 -7.56
CA CYS A 256 7.09 10.45 -8.78
C CYS A 256 8.63 10.48 -8.84
N GLN A 257 9.24 11.61 -8.47
CA GLN A 257 10.71 11.74 -8.42
C GLN A 257 11.32 10.77 -7.40
N MET A 258 10.73 10.62 -6.21
CA MET A 258 11.23 9.68 -5.19
C MET A 258 11.05 8.22 -5.61
N LEU A 259 9.95 7.87 -6.27
CA LEU A 259 9.73 6.52 -6.78
C LEU A 259 10.64 6.17 -7.97
N ASP A 260 11.18 7.19 -8.63
CA ASP A 260 12.15 7.05 -9.72
C ASP A 260 13.62 6.95 -9.24
N TRP A 261 13.88 7.07 -7.97
CA TRP A 261 15.22 6.89 -7.42
C TRP A 261 15.78 5.49 -7.68
N ASP A 262 17.10 5.40 -7.62
CA ASP A 262 17.82 4.14 -7.49
C ASP A 262 17.52 3.56 -6.10
N ILE A 263 16.89 2.39 -6.04
CA ILE A 263 16.39 1.81 -4.78
C ILE A 263 16.79 0.34 -4.71
N THR A 264 17.44 -0.02 -3.61
CA THR A 264 17.73 -1.41 -3.27
C THR A 264 16.88 -1.85 -2.09
N TRP A 265 16.06 -2.87 -2.32
CA TRP A 265 15.38 -3.61 -1.26
C TRP A 265 16.14 -4.89 -0.96
N THR A 266 16.41 -5.14 0.31
CA THR A 266 17.08 -6.35 0.79
C THR A 266 16.28 -6.93 1.93
N ALA A 267 16.02 -8.25 1.91
CA ALA A 267 15.36 -8.97 3.00
C ALA A 267 16.24 -10.12 3.49
N HIS A 268 16.38 -10.20 4.80
CA HIS A 268 17.16 -11.27 5.47
C HIS A 268 16.79 -11.34 6.95
N LEU A 269 16.71 -12.53 7.53
CA LEU A 269 16.48 -12.76 8.96
C LEU A 269 15.30 -11.98 9.56
N GLY A 270 14.20 -11.89 8.82
CA GLY A 270 12.98 -11.21 9.29
C GLY A 270 13.01 -9.69 9.17
N VAL A 271 14.08 -9.11 8.61
CA VAL A 271 14.21 -7.67 8.40
C VAL A 271 14.30 -7.36 6.91
N ALA A 272 13.51 -6.40 6.45
CA ALA A 272 13.68 -5.79 5.15
C ALA A 272 14.32 -4.40 5.31
N THR A 273 15.30 -4.12 4.46
CA THR A 273 15.98 -2.83 4.37
C THR A 273 15.77 -2.27 2.97
N ILE A 274 15.22 -1.06 2.90
CA ILE A 274 15.03 -0.33 1.64
C ILE A 274 16.01 0.84 1.66
N GLU A 275 17.03 0.76 0.81
CA GLU A 275 18.04 1.79 0.66
C GLU A 275 17.70 2.69 -0.54
N THR A 276 17.69 4.00 -0.29
CA THR A 276 17.50 5.06 -1.29
C THR A 276 18.73 5.97 -1.33
N PRO A 277 18.84 6.91 -2.27
CA PRO A 277 19.91 7.91 -2.24
C PRO A 277 19.96 8.73 -0.95
N VAL A 278 18.82 8.96 -0.28
CA VAL A 278 18.68 9.91 0.83
C VAL A 278 18.57 9.25 2.19
N PHE A 279 17.80 8.17 2.28
CA PHE A 279 17.50 7.49 3.55
C PHE A 279 17.41 5.98 3.39
N ILE A 280 17.43 5.30 4.52
CA ILE A 280 17.24 3.86 4.65
C ILE A 280 15.96 3.62 5.45
N ILE A 281 15.10 2.72 4.98
CA ILE A 281 13.93 2.25 5.72
C ILE A 281 14.22 0.83 6.19
N ASN A 282 14.12 0.58 7.50
CA ASN A 282 14.14 -0.76 8.05
C ASN A 282 12.72 -1.15 8.47
N THR A 283 12.29 -2.34 8.11
CA THR A 283 10.95 -2.87 8.43
C THR A 283 11.01 -4.39 8.57
N VAL A 284 9.87 -5.02 8.86
CA VAL A 284 9.75 -6.46 8.98
C VAL A 284 9.48 -7.13 7.63
N THR A 285 9.89 -8.39 7.51
CA THR A 285 9.58 -9.28 6.39
C THR A 285 9.37 -10.70 6.90
N ASP A 286 8.69 -11.53 6.13
CA ASP A 286 8.53 -12.97 6.34
C ASP A 286 9.74 -13.79 5.86
N ILE A 287 10.71 -13.17 5.20
CA ILE A 287 11.94 -13.82 4.74
C ILE A 287 12.91 -13.98 5.91
N THR A 288 13.07 -15.21 6.37
CA THR A 288 13.87 -15.54 7.58
C THR A 288 15.14 -16.35 7.31
N THR A 289 15.34 -16.84 6.09
CA THR A 289 16.42 -17.77 5.75
C THR A 289 17.45 -17.11 4.84
N GLU A 290 17.22 -17.16 3.54
CA GLU A 290 18.16 -16.63 2.56
C GLU A 290 18.05 -15.12 2.42
N LYS A 291 19.14 -14.49 1.93
CA LYS A 291 19.15 -13.07 1.61
C LYS A 291 18.61 -12.87 0.20
N TYR A 292 17.52 -12.11 0.09
CA TYR A 292 16.93 -11.71 -1.18
C TYR A 292 17.20 -10.23 -1.46
N VAL A 293 17.45 -9.90 -2.73
CA VAL A 293 17.74 -8.53 -3.16
C VAL A 293 16.89 -8.19 -4.38
N VAL A 294 16.23 -7.05 -4.34
CA VAL A 294 15.59 -6.41 -5.49
C VAL A 294 16.23 -5.04 -5.68
N HIS A 295 16.89 -4.85 -6.80
CA HIS A 295 17.49 -3.58 -7.15
C HIS A 295 16.75 -2.95 -8.33
N LYS A 296 16.09 -1.81 -8.08
CA LYS A 296 15.47 -0.98 -9.11
C LYS A 296 16.45 0.12 -9.51
N LYS A 297 16.98 0.03 -10.72
CA LYS A 297 17.77 1.12 -11.32
C LYS A 297 16.91 2.35 -11.55
N GLY A 298 17.42 3.49 -11.21
CA GLY A 298 16.73 4.76 -11.35
C GLY A 298 17.70 5.94 -11.23
N HIS A 299 17.17 7.12 -10.99
CA HIS A 299 17.97 8.32 -10.85
C HIS A 299 18.38 8.55 -9.39
N THR A 300 19.59 9.08 -9.19
CA THR A 300 20.10 9.42 -7.85
C THR A 300 19.86 10.88 -7.48
N ASN A 301 19.19 11.65 -8.33
CA ASN A 301 18.94 13.06 -8.11
C ASN A 301 18.03 13.29 -6.90
N CYS A 302 18.52 14.06 -5.93
CA CYS A 302 17.74 14.43 -4.75
C CYS A 302 16.79 15.58 -5.08
N ILE A 303 15.62 15.62 -4.46
CA ILE A 303 14.57 16.63 -4.70
C ILE A 303 14.70 17.90 -3.86
N LEU A 304 15.70 17.97 -2.92
CA LEU A 304 15.98 19.11 -2.04
C LEU A 304 17.43 19.57 -2.14
#